data_5f4c4ee832c4fcd8c9e799cf77d3c186
#
_entry.id   5f4c4ee832c4fcd8c9e799cf77d3c186
#
_cell.length_a   1.000
_cell.length_b   1.000
_cell.length_c   1.000
_cell.angle_alpha   90.00
_cell.angle_beta   90.00
_cell.angle_gamma   90.00
#
_symmetry.space_group_name_H-M   'P 1'
#
loop_
_entity.id
_entity.type
_entity.pdbx_description
1 polymer ?
#
loop_
_entity_poly.entity_id
_entity_poly.type
_entity_poly.pdbx_seq_one_letter_code
_entity_poly.pdbx_strand_id
1 'polypeptide(L)'
;MIEKRHTVRKYLDKPLDVDLISLLNARIEQNNELYDLTLKLVMNNSDGISSLAKIMSNNSVQNYIVLAGKECSSLDEKIGYCGADLILYAQSLGLNTWWCGGMFNGKNALKHLDDKDVRVNGVIAIGYGKTQGVPHKSKTADQISHYQGVVPDWFNAGIKALLLAPSALNRQPYIVSGVGNKVSFKVKSGTLSQVDLGIGKYFFELGAGKENFEWSSYDTN
;
A
#
# COMPACT_ATOMS: atom_id res chain seq x y z
N MET A 1 -14.65 3.57 -1.61
CA MET A 1 -13.69 2.81 -0.78
C MET A 1 -12.42 3.62 -0.51
N ILE A 2 -11.74 4.10 -1.52
CA ILE A 2 -10.49 4.89 -1.42
C ILE A 2 -10.64 6.06 -0.44
N GLU A 3 -11.72 6.84 -0.52
CA GLU A 3 -11.99 8.01 0.34
C GLU A 3 -12.19 7.67 1.82
N LYS A 4 -12.65 6.46 2.12
CA LYS A 4 -12.92 6.00 3.49
C LYS A 4 -11.68 5.41 4.18
N ARG A 5 -10.66 5.03 3.41
CA ARG A 5 -9.45 4.41 3.92
C ARG A 5 -8.53 5.47 4.54
N HIS A 6 -8.27 5.36 5.82
CA HIS A 6 -7.27 6.14 6.53
C HIS A 6 -6.31 5.24 7.31
N THR A 7 -5.17 5.77 7.72
CA THR A 7 -4.25 5.05 8.61
C THR A 7 -4.80 5.01 10.03
N VAL A 8 -4.96 3.81 10.57
CA VAL A 8 -5.43 3.58 11.95
C VAL A 8 -4.39 2.81 12.73
N ARG A 9 -3.93 3.38 13.85
CA ARG A 9 -2.84 2.82 14.66
C ARG A 9 -3.29 2.12 15.93
N LYS A 10 -4.54 2.35 16.38
CA LYS A 10 -5.09 1.76 17.61
C LYS A 10 -6.28 0.89 17.26
N TYR A 11 -6.25 -0.33 17.76
CA TYR A 11 -7.22 -1.37 17.44
C TYR A 11 -8.03 -1.77 18.67
N LEU A 12 -9.23 -2.29 18.42
CA LEU A 12 -10.05 -2.95 19.43
C LEU A 12 -9.43 -4.32 19.77
N ASP A 13 -9.60 -4.75 20.99
CA ASP A 13 -9.31 -6.11 21.41
C ASP A 13 -10.45 -7.05 20.96
N LYS A 14 -10.49 -7.28 19.64
CA LYS A 14 -11.50 -8.09 18.99
C LYS A 14 -10.83 -8.99 17.96
N PRO A 15 -10.96 -10.33 18.07
CA PRO A 15 -10.42 -11.24 17.07
C PRO A 15 -11.08 -11.00 15.70
N LEU A 16 -10.35 -11.29 14.63
CA LEU A 16 -10.91 -11.29 13.28
C LEU A 16 -11.82 -12.50 13.11
N ASP A 17 -12.94 -12.28 12.43
CA ASP A 17 -13.88 -13.37 12.10
C ASP A 17 -13.23 -14.36 11.11
N VAL A 18 -13.53 -15.64 11.23
CA VAL A 18 -12.89 -16.71 10.42
C VAL A 18 -13.11 -16.50 8.92
N ASP A 19 -14.30 -16.02 8.52
CA ASP A 19 -14.60 -15.73 7.12
C ASP A 19 -13.72 -14.60 6.58
N LEU A 20 -13.45 -13.56 7.39
CA LEU A 20 -12.56 -12.47 7.00
C LEU A 20 -11.12 -12.92 6.86
N ILE A 21 -10.67 -13.82 7.75
CA ILE A 21 -9.33 -14.43 7.66
C ILE A 21 -9.20 -15.22 6.36
N SER A 22 -10.21 -16.00 6.02
CA SER A 22 -10.24 -16.80 4.78
C SER A 22 -10.20 -15.91 3.53
N LEU A 23 -10.98 -14.84 3.51
CA LEU A 23 -11.00 -13.86 2.41
C LEU A 23 -9.66 -13.14 2.26
N LEU A 24 -9.04 -12.72 3.38
CA LEU A 24 -7.73 -12.08 3.37
C LEU A 24 -6.64 -13.03 2.86
N ASN A 25 -6.63 -14.28 3.32
CA ASN A 25 -5.66 -15.27 2.86
C ASN A 25 -5.82 -15.57 1.37
N ALA A 26 -7.04 -15.71 0.87
CA ALA A 26 -7.30 -15.91 -0.56
C ALA A 26 -6.77 -14.72 -1.40
N ARG A 27 -6.96 -13.47 -0.93
CA ARG A 27 -6.44 -12.29 -1.62
C ARG A 27 -4.92 -12.21 -1.57
N ILE A 28 -4.32 -12.58 -0.44
CA ILE A 28 -2.86 -12.65 -0.28
C ILE A 28 -2.28 -13.67 -1.26
N GLU A 29 -2.88 -14.86 -1.37
CA GLU A 29 -2.42 -15.92 -2.28
C GLU A 29 -2.49 -15.47 -3.75
N GLN A 30 -3.59 -14.84 -4.17
CA GLN A 30 -3.69 -14.25 -5.51
C GLN A 30 -2.56 -13.25 -5.80
N ASN A 31 -2.22 -12.39 -4.83
CA ASN A 31 -1.12 -11.45 -4.98
C ASN A 31 0.24 -12.16 -5.03
N ASN A 32 0.45 -13.21 -4.23
CA ASN A 32 1.67 -14.00 -4.23
C ASN A 32 1.88 -14.66 -5.60
N GLU A 33 0.86 -15.31 -6.14
CA GLU A 33 0.91 -15.98 -7.44
C GLU A 33 1.16 -14.99 -8.59
N LEU A 34 0.41 -13.88 -8.63
CA LEU A 34 0.49 -12.93 -9.75
C LEU A 34 1.79 -12.13 -9.78
N TYR A 35 2.39 -11.85 -8.62
CA TYR A 35 3.53 -10.94 -8.51
C TYR A 35 4.82 -11.62 -8.02
N ASP A 36 4.80 -12.94 -7.81
CA ASP A 36 5.92 -13.71 -7.25
C ASP A 36 6.41 -13.10 -5.93
N LEU A 37 5.49 -13.00 -4.97
CA LEU A 37 5.73 -12.46 -3.63
C LEU A 37 5.55 -13.53 -2.56
N THR A 38 5.95 -13.20 -1.32
CA THR A 38 5.81 -14.05 -0.14
C THR A 38 5.12 -13.24 0.97
N LEU A 39 3.89 -12.81 0.68
CA LEU A 39 3.04 -12.11 1.65
C LEU A 39 2.39 -13.14 2.57
N LYS A 40 2.23 -12.83 3.87
CA LYS A 40 1.58 -13.75 4.83
C LYS A 40 0.84 -12.99 5.92
N LEU A 41 -0.38 -13.39 6.20
CA LEU A 41 -1.14 -12.93 7.36
C LEU A 41 -0.66 -13.65 8.62
N VAL A 42 -0.28 -12.91 9.64
CA VAL A 42 0.12 -13.40 10.96
C VAL A 42 -0.93 -12.98 11.97
N MET A 43 -1.51 -13.96 12.66
CA MET A 43 -2.62 -13.80 13.58
C MET A 43 -2.17 -13.91 15.04
N ASN A 44 -2.87 -13.18 15.93
CA ASN A 44 -2.66 -13.23 17.38
C ASN A 44 -1.19 -13.03 17.78
N ASN A 45 -0.48 -12.20 17.04
CA ASN A 45 0.93 -11.93 17.24
C ASN A 45 1.26 -10.49 16.83
N SER A 46 2.18 -9.87 17.53
CA SER A 46 2.68 -8.52 17.21
C SER A 46 4.20 -8.45 17.17
N ASP A 47 4.89 -9.58 17.12
CA ASP A 47 6.36 -9.64 17.20
C ASP A 47 7.06 -9.02 15.98
N GLY A 48 6.41 -9.01 14.81
CA GLY A 48 6.85 -8.29 13.61
C GLY A 48 6.72 -6.77 13.70
N ILE A 49 6.02 -6.25 14.70
CA ILE A 49 5.88 -4.81 14.96
C ILE A 49 7.05 -4.34 15.84
N SER A 50 7.72 -3.22 15.48
CA SER A 50 8.81 -2.67 16.28
C SER A 50 8.33 -2.16 17.64
N SER A 51 9.25 -2.05 18.61
CA SER A 51 8.93 -1.52 19.95
C SER A 51 8.35 -0.11 19.88
N LEU A 52 8.87 0.75 19.02
CA LEU A 52 8.34 2.11 18.84
C LEU A 52 6.89 2.07 18.31
N ALA A 53 6.61 1.26 17.30
CA ALA A 53 5.27 1.12 16.76
C ALA A 53 4.29 0.51 17.78
N LYS A 54 4.74 -0.42 18.63
CA LYS A 54 3.94 -0.95 19.74
C LYS A 54 3.54 0.15 20.72
N ILE A 55 4.46 1.05 21.09
CA ILE A 55 4.16 2.20 21.95
C ILE A 55 3.14 3.11 21.27
N MET A 56 3.33 3.46 20.00
CA MET A 56 2.40 4.33 19.24
C MET A 56 0.99 3.74 19.10
N SER A 57 0.87 2.42 19.08
CA SER A 57 -0.40 1.71 19.01
C SER A 57 -1.00 1.38 20.38
N ASN A 58 -0.36 1.75 21.50
CA ASN A 58 -0.69 1.28 22.84
C ASN A 58 -0.74 -0.26 22.93
N ASN A 59 0.19 -0.96 22.29
CA ASN A 59 0.25 -2.42 22.20
C ASN A 59 -1.05 -3.10 21.71
N SER A 60 -1.86 -2.39 20.94
CA SER A 60 -3.17 -2.88 20.47
C SER A 60 -3.12 -3.66 19.15
N VAL A 61 -1.95 -3.75 18.50
CA VAL A 61 -1.79 -4.57 17.29
C VAL A 61 -1.72 -6.03 17.67
N GLN A 62 -2.62 -6.84 17.11
CA GLN A 62 -2.67 -8.29 17.33
C GLN A 62 -2.45 -9.10 16.05
N ASN A 63 -2.63 -8.46 14.88
CA ASN A 63 -2.48 -9.13 13.60
C ASN A 63 -1.76 -8.21 12.62
N TYR A 64 -0.98 -8.82 11.72
CA TYR A 64 -0.30 -8.06 10.67
C TYR A 64 -0.06 -8.92 9.43
N ILE A 65 0.09 -8.28 8.28
CA ILE A 65 0.50 -8.91 7.03
C ILE A 65 1.99 -8.64 6.85
N VAL A 66 2.80 -9.68 6.67
CA VAL A 66 4.21 -9.56 6.28
C VAL A 66 4.28 -9.21 4.79
N LEU A 67 5.09 -8.24 4.46
CA LEU A 67 5.37 -7.83 3.09
C LEU A 67 6.79 -8.28 2.72
N ALA A 68 6.90 -9.34 1.92
CA ALA A 68 8.17 -9.95 1.55
C ALA A 68 8.15 -10.51 0.13
N GLY A 69 9.33 -10.76 -0.42
CA GLY A 69 9.53 -11.43 -1.69
C GLY A 69 11.01 -11.64 -1.98
N LYS A 70 11.31 -12.40 -3.02
CA LYS A 70 12.68 -12.61 -3.48
C LYS A 70 13.29 -11.31 -4.00
N GLU A 71 14.56 -11.10 -3.71
CA GLU A 71 15.27 -9.88 -4.12
C GLU A 71 15.28 -9.74 -5.65
N CYS A 72 14.73 -8.63 -6.13
CA CYS A 72 14.79 -8.23 -7.53
C CYS A 72 14.60 -6.71 -7.65
N SER A 73 14.94 -6.14 -8.80
CA SER A 73 14.88 -4.69 -9.03
C SER A 73 13.46 -4.09 -8.89
N SER A 74 12.42 -4.88 -9.08
CA SER A 74 11.01 -4.45 -8.97
C SER A 74 10.33 -4.86 -7.67
N LEU A 75 11.03 -5.47 -6.71
CA LEU A 75 10.43 -5.99 -5.49
C LEU A 75 9.69 -4.91 -4.71
N ASP A 76 10.31 -3.75 -4.48
CA ASP A 76 9.72 -2.66 -3.71
C ASP A 76 8.45 -2.13 -4.36
N GLU A 77 8.44 -1.99 -5.69
CA GLU A 77 7.27 -1.56 -6.46
C GLU A 77 6.14 -2.60 -6.37
N LYS A 78 6.44 -3.89 -6.57
CA LYS A 78 5.47 -4.98 -6.43
C LYS A 78 4.84 -5.01 -5.03
N ILE A 79 5.66 -4.89 -3.99
CA ILE A 79 5.20 -4.83 -2.60
C ILE A 79 4.31 -3.60 -2.36
N GLY A 80 4.69 -2.45 -2.92
CA GLY A 80 3.87 -1.25 -2.85
C GLY A 80 2.50 -1.45 -3.48
N TYR A 81 2.47 -2.03 -4.67
CA TYR A 81 1.26 -2.30 -5.44
C TYR A 81 0.33 -3.30 -4.74
N CYS A 82 0.84 -4.47 -4.36
CA CYS A 82 0.06 -5.50 -3.67
C CYS A 82 -0.36 -5.08 -2.25
N GLY A 83 0.50 -4.35 -1.53
CA GLY A 83 0.15 -3.80 -0.24
C GLY A 83 -0.96 -2.76 -0.33
N ALA A 84 -1.00 -1.93 -1.40
CA ALA A 84 -2.09 -1.00 -1.68
C ALA A 84 -3.41 -1.73 -1.95
N ASP A 85 -3.37 -2.81 -2.71
CA ASP A 85 -4.50 -3.70 -2.90
C ASP A 85 -5.03 -4.24 -1.57
N LEU A 86 -4.16 -4.80 -0.74
CA LEU A 86 -4.54 -5.40 0.54
C LEU A 86 -5.11 -4.40 1.54
N ILE A 87 -4.60 -3.16 1.61
CA ILE A 87 -5.17 -2.15 2.52
C ILE A 87 -6.56 -1.69 2.08
N LEU A 88 -6.83 -1.62 0.77
CA LEU A 88 -8.15 -1.29 0.26
C LEU A 88 -9.12 -2.48 0.37
N TYR A 89 -8.63 -3.68 0.14
CA TYR A 89 -9.42 -4.89 0.36
C TYR A 89 -9.81 -5.04 1.83
N ALA A 90 -8.87 -4.88 2.76
CA ALA A 90 -9.16 -4.87 4.19
C ALA A 90 -10.22 -3.81 4.56
N GLN A 91 -10.12 -2.59 3.99
CA GLN A 91 -11.12 -1.54 4.19
C GLN A 91 -12.51 -1.95 3.67
N SER A 92 -12.58 -2.72 2.56
CA SER A 92 -13.86 -3.23 2.04
C SER A 92 -14.52 -4.25 2.97
N LEU A 93 -13.73 -4.96 3.74
CA LEU A 93 -14.14 -5.92 4.74
C LEU A 93 -14.44 -5.28 6.12
N GLY A 94 -14.39 -3.94 6.23
CA GLY A 94 -14.62 -3.21 7.47
C GLY A 94 -13.43 -3.21 8.44
N LEU A 95 -12.24 -3.61 7.98
CA LEU A 95 -11.01 -3.60 8.75
C LEU A 95 -10.20 -2.33 8.48
N ASN A 96 -9.40 -1.94 9.46
CA ASN A 96 -8.49 -0.82 9.35
C ASN A 96 -7.04 -1.30 9.32
N THR A 97 -6.17 -0.48 8.74
CA THR A 97 -4.77 -0.85 8.52
C THR A 97 -3.81 0.27 8.89
N TRP A 98 -2.57 -0.13 9.20
CA TRP A 98 -1.42 0.75 9.35
C TRP A 98 -0.20 0.14 8.68
N TRP A 99 0.34 0.80 7.68
CA TRP A 99 1.58 0.39 7.02
C TRP A 99 2.79 0.79 7.84
N CYS A 100 3.56 -0.18 8.30
CA CYS A 100 4.78 -0.03 9.09
C CYS A 100 6.01 -0.32 8.22
N GLY A 101 6.32 0.57 7.26
CA GLY A 101 7.44 0.40 6.33
C GLY A 101 8.83 0.66 6.95
N GLY A 102 8.90 1.44 8.03
CA GLY A 102 10.15 1.74 8.75
C GLY A 102 10.09 1.39 10.24
N MET A 103 8.97 0.84 10.70
CA MET A 103 8.73 0.55 12.12
C MET A 103 8.30 -0.91 12.33
N PHE A 104 9.07 -1.85 11.78
CA PHE A 104 8.84 -3.29 11.88
C PHE A 104 10.09 -4.03 12.38
N ASN A 105 9.93 -5.25 12.81
CA ASN A 105 11.01 -6.18 13.19
C ASN A 105 11.13 -7.27 12.11
N GLY A 106 12.01 -7.04 11.13
CA GLY A 106 12.17 -7.94 9.99
C GLY A 106 12.60 -9.35 10.38
N LYS A 107 13.45 -9.51 11.40
CA LYS A 107 13.89 -10.82 11.87
C LYS A 107 12.73 -11.65 12.43
N ASN A 108 11.84 -11.02 13.19
CA ASN A 108 10.69 -11.71 13.73
C ASN A 108 9.64 -11.97 12.65
N ALA A 109 9.35 -10.98 11.78
CA ALA A 109 8.43 -11.17 10.67
C ALA A 109 8.87 -12.33 9.75
N LEU A 110 10.17 -12.45 9.46
CA LEU A 110 10.72 -13.53 8.64
C LEU A 110 10.49 -14.92 9.25
N LYS A 111 10.42 -15.06 10.59
CA LYS A 111 10.17 -16.36 11.24
C LYS A 111 8.83 -16.97 10.85
N HIS A 112 7.84 -16.14 10.52
CA HIS A 112 6.50 -16.57 10.15
C HIS A 112 6.37 -16.99 8.69
N LEU A 113 7.35 -16.68 7.83
CA LEU A 113 7.37 -17.11 6.43
C LEU A 113 7.95 -18.52 6.30
N ASP A 114 7.49 -19.27 5.30
CA ASP A 114 8.02 -20.60 5.01
C ASP A 114 9.36 -20.49 4.25
N ASP A 115 9.41 -19.64 3.24
CA ASP A 115 10.65 -19.28 2.53
C ASP A 115 11.46 -18.27 3.38
N LYS A 116 12.72 -18.60 3.66
CA LYS A 116 13.65 -17.75 4.41
C LYS A 116 14.61 -16.97 3.52
N ASP A 117 14.64 -17.29 2.23
CA ASP A 117 15.46 -16.60 1.24
C ASP A 117 14.68 -15.46 0.56
N VAL A 118 14.08 -14.62 1.40
CA VAL A 118 13.30 -13.46 0.99
C VAL A 118 13.65 -12.23 1.79
N ARG A 119 13.47 -11.05 1.19
CA ARG A 119 13.59 -9.78 1.90
C ARG A 119 12.23 -9.33 2.43
N VAL A 120 12.16 -9.06 3.74
CA VAL A 120 11.01 -8.43 4.39
C VAL A 120 11.12 -6.90 4.24
N ASN A 121 10.16 -6.28 3.57
CA ASN A 121 10.13 -4.84 3.29
C ASN A 121 9.27 -4.02 4.24
N GLY A 122 8.51 -4.68 5.07
CA GLY A 122 7.61 -4.04 6.00
C GLY A 122 6.50 -4.97 6.48
N VAL A 123 5.61 -4.42 7.28
CA VAL A 123 4.39 -5.11 7.68
C VAL A 123 3.20 -4.15 7.62
N ILE A 124 2.01 -4.68 7.43
CA ILE A 124 0.75 -3.94 7.54
C ILE A 124 0.01 -4.46 8.76
N ALA A 125 -0.08 -3.66 9.84
CA ALA A 125 -0.95 -3.97 10.96
C ALA A 125 -2.42 -3.90 10.51
N ILE A 126 -3.25 -4.86 10.97
CA ILE A 126 -4.64 -5.01 10.54
C ILE A 126 -5.54 -5.42 11.71
N GLY A 127 -6.76 -4.89 11.73
CA GLY A 127 -7.76 -5.18 12.76
C GLY A 127 -8.94 -4.23 12.74
N TYR A 128 -9.82 -4.37 13.71
CA TYR A 128 -10.92 -3.42 13.94
C TYR A 128 -10.38 -2.18 14.64
N GLY A 129 -10.40 -1.03 13.97
CA GLY A 129 -9.87 0.22 14.51
C GLY A 129 -10.74 0.79 15.64
N LYS A 130 -10.10 1.39 16.65
CA LYS A 130 -10.81 2.19 17.68
C LYS A 130 -11.47 3.44 17.09
N THR A 131 -10.98 3.89 15.95
CA THR A 131 -11.52 5.00 15.14
C THR A 131 -11.37 4.62 13.67
N GLN A 132 -12.01 5.38 12.78
CA GLN A 132 -11.84 5.21 11.34
C GLN A 132 -10.66 6.01 10.78
N GLY A 133 -9.86 6.64 11.65
CA GLY A 133 -8.79 7.52 11.25
C GLY A 133 -9.29 8.88 10.74
N VAL A 134 -8.37 9.66 10.19
CA VAL A 134 -8.68 10.98 9.61
C VAL A 134 -7.97 11.12 8.25
N PRO A 135 -8.53 11.92 7.31
CA PRO A 135 -7.87 12.22 6.05
C PRO A 135 -6.48 12.82 6.30
N HIS A 136 -5.50 12.43 5.50
CA HIS A 136 -4.20 13.09 5.50
C HIS A 136 -4.26 14.39 4.69
N LYS A 137 -3.32 15.30 4.93
CA LYS A 137 -3.14 16.50 4.11
C LYS A 137 -2.55 16.07 2.76
N SER A 138 -3.26 16.37 1.66
CA SER A 138 -2.81 16.07 0.31
C SER A 138 -2.16 17.28 -0.36
N LYS A 139 -1.28 17.01 -1.30
CA LYS A 139 -0.82 17.96 -2.31
C LYS A 139 -1.97 18.31 -3.26
N THR A 140 -1.73 19.30 -4.12
CA THR A 140 -2.64 19.62 -5.22
C THR A 140 -2.27 18.83 -6.47
N ALA A 141 -3.19 18.69 -7.43
CA ALA A 141 -2.95 17.94 -8.66
C ALA A 141 -1.76 18.48 -9.47
N ASP A 142 -1.66 19.79 -9.59
CA ASP A 142 -0.59 20.51 -10.29
C ASP A 142 0.79 20.35 -9.65
N GLN A 143 0.87 19.99 -8.35
CA GLN A 143 2.13 19.70 -7.67
C GLN A 143 2.70 18.32 -7.99
N ILE A 144 1.87 17.40 -8.48
CA ILE A 144 2.25 15.99 -8.70
C ILE A 144 2.02 15.52 -10.14
N SER A 145 1.34 16.29 -10.97
CA SER A 145 1.01 15.86 -12.33
C SER A 145 1.07 16.98 -13.36
N HIS A 146 1.33 16.57 -14.59
CA HIS A 146 1.27 17.39 -15.79
C HIS A 146 0.63 16.59 -16.93
N TYR A 147 -0.16 17.23 -17.78
CA TYR A 147 -0.74 16.59 -18.96
C TYR A 147 -0.58 17.49 -20.18
N GLN A 148 -0.06 16.94 -21.28
CA GLN A 148 0.11 17.68 -22.52
C GLN A 148 -1.19 17.62 -23.35
N GLY A 149 -1.81 18.79 -23.57
CA GLY A 149 -3.07 18.93 -24.27
C GLY A 149 -4.28 19.05 -23.34
N VAL A 150 -5.46 18.69 -23.86
CA VAL A 150 -6.70 18.70 -23.07
C VAL A 150 -6.71 17.52 -22.11
N VAL A 151 -6.80 17.80 -20.82
CA VAL A 151 -6.76 16.75 -19.77
C VAL A 151 -8.03 15.92 -19.83
N PRO A 152 -7.96 14.60 -20.07
CA PRO A 152 -9.14 13.74 -20.09
C PRO A 152 -9.66 13.44 -18.68
N ASP A 153 -10.95 13.12 -18.56
CA ASP A 153 -11.61 12.84 -17.29
C ASP A 153 -10.98 11.66 -16.55
N TRP A 154 -10.56 10.61 -17.26
CA TRP A 154 -9.91 9.46 -16.65
C TRP A 154 -8.58 9.83 -15.98
N PHE A 155 -7.78 10.74 -16.58
CA PHE A 155 -6.52 11.17 -15.97
C PHE A 155 -6.79 11.97 -14.69
N ASN A 156 -7.75 12.90 -14.73
CA ASN A 156 -8.18 13.65 -13.55
C ASN A 156 -8.68 12.71 -12.43
N ALA A 157 -9.44 11.67 -12.76
CA ALA A 157 -9.92 10.68 -11.81
C ALA A 157 -8.76 9.86 -11.21
N GLY A 158 -7.77 9.47 -12.03
CA GLY A 158 -6.55 8.81 -11.59
C GLY A 158 -5.75 9.67 -10.61
N ILE A 159 -5.54 10.96 -10.91
CA ILE A 159 -4.84 11.90 -10.03
C ILE A 159 -5.61 12.12 -8.72
N LYS A 160 -6.94 12.26 -8.76
CA LYS A 160 -7.76 12.36 -7.54
C LYS A 160 -7.59 11.12 -6.63
N ALA A 161 -7.62 9.92 -7.20
CA ALA A 161 -7.41 8.70 -6.45
C ALA A 161 -5.97 8.61 -5.90
N LEU A 162 -4.96 8.97 -6.69
CA LEU A 162 -3.56 9.01 -6.28
C LEU A 162 -3.32 9.94 -5.09
N LEU A 163 -3.99 11.09 -5.03
CA LEU A 163 -3.87 12.04 -3.91
C LEU A 163 -4.42 11.48 -2.59
N LEU A 164 -5.20 10.40 -2.62
CA LEU A 164 -5.70 9.67 -1.45
C LEU A 164 -4.81 8.48 -1.07
N ALA A 165 -3.79 8.16 -1.87
CA ALA A 165 -2.85 7.09 -1.59
C ALA A 165 -1.99 7.41 -0.35
N PRO A 166 -1.74 6.42 0.52
CA PRO A 166 -0.74 6.59 1.57
C PRO A 166 0.66 6.65 0.96
N SER A 167 1.56 7.37 1.60
CA SER A 167 2.98 7.36 1.25
C SER A 167 3.86 7.47 2.49
N ALA A 168 5.13 7.11 2.35
CA ALA A 168 6.09 7.20 3.44
C ALA A 168 6.15 8.65 3.97
N LEU A 169 5.88 8.82 5.28
CA LEU A 169 5.80 10.11 5.96
C LEU A 169 4.85 11.14 5.29
N ASN A 170 3.86 10.65 4.52
CA ASN A 170 2.94 11.48 3.74
C ASN A 170 3.63 12.43 2.75
N ARG A 171 4.78 12.03 2.19
CA ARG A 171 5.56 12.88 1.27
C ARG A 171 4.91 13.05 -0.09
N GLN A 172 4.10 12.07 -0.53
CA GLN A 172 3.47 12.05 -1.86
C GLN A 172 4.50 12.41 -2.94
N PRO A 173 5.54 11.58 -3.14
CA PRO A 173 6.70 11.94 -3.98
C PRO A 173 6.43 11.79 -5.47
N TYR A 174 5.18 11.79 -5.86
CA TYR A 174 4.70 11.45 -7.19
C TYR A 174 5.02 12.51 -8.22
N ILE A 175 5.36 12.06 -9.44
CA ILE A 175 5.52 12.83 -10.67
C ILE A 175 4.82 12.04 -11.77
N VAL A 176 3.65 12.51 -12.20
CA VAL A 176 2.83 11.84 -13.20
C VAL A 176 2.70 12.74 -14.42
N SER A 177 3.06 12.22 -15.59
CA SER A 177 2.93 12.97 -16.85
C SER A 177 2.09 12.19 -17.83
N GLY A 178 1.21 12.85 -18.57
CA GLY A 178 0.34 12.24 -19.55
C GLY A 178 0.32 12.96 -20.89
N VAL A 179 0.17 12.17 -21.97
CA VAL A 179 -0.08 12.66 -23.34
C VAL A 179 -0.87 11.60 -24.11
N GLY A 180 -2.00 11.97 -24.72
CA GLY A 180 -2.90 11.00 -25.34
C GLY A 180 -3.36 9.93 -24.33
N ASN A 181 -3.12 8.66 -24.60
CA ASN A 181 -3.38 7.57 -23.64
C ASN A 181 -2.10 7.08 -22.93
N LYS A 182 -0.97 7.75 -23.07
CA LYS A 182 0.30 7.34 -22.45
C LYS A 182 0.53 8.08 -21.13
N VAL A 183 0.89 7.34 -20.08
CA VAL A 183 1.17 7.89 -18.75
C VAL A 183 2.56 7.45 -18.30
N SER A 184 3.40 8.41 -17.96
CA SER A 184 4.67 8.19 -17.26
C SER A 184 4.45 8.47 -15.78
N PHE A 185 4.90 7.54 -14.92
CA PHE A 185 4.78 7.67 -13.47
C PHE A 185 6.14 7.48 -12.81
N LYS A 186 6.63 8.49 -12.15
CA LYS A 186 7.90 8.51 -11.44
C LYS A 186 7.69 8.96 -9.99
N VAL A 187 8.70 8.72 -9.17
CA VAL A 187 8.77 9.22 -7.79
C VAL A 187 10.09 9.94 -7.57
N LYS A 188 10.06 11.00 -6.76
CA LYS A 188 11.30 11.62 -6.27
C LYS A 188 12.04 10.63 -5.40
N SER A 189 13.37 10.56 -5.54
CA SER A 189 14.22 9.66 -4.75
C SER A 189 14.07 9.89 -3.25
N GLY A 190 14.14 8.82 -2.48
CA GLY A 190 14.02 8.86 -1.03
C GLY A 190 13.75 7.48 -0.43
N THR A 191 13.75 7.40 0.89
CA THR A 191 13.43 6.17 1.61
C THR A 191 12.03 5.68 1.25
N LEU A 192 11.90 4.41 0.86
CA LEU A 192 10.66 3.75 0.44
C LEU A 192 10.02 4.34 -0.85
N SER A 193 10.77 5.12 -1.64
CA SER A 193 10.21 5.74 -2.84
C SER A 193 9.69 4.72 -3.86
N GLN A 194 10.33 3.56 -4.02
CA GLN A 194 9.86 2.51 -4.92
C GLN A 194 8.60 1.80 -4.39
N VAL A 195 8.46 1.69 -3.06
CA VAL A 195 7.20 1.24 -2.44
C VAL A 195 6.10 2.27 -2.69
N ASP A 196 6.39 3.57 -2.50
CA ASP A 196 5.44 4.66 -2.81
C ASP A 196 5.04 4.67 -4.30
N LEU A 197 5.97 4.30 -5.22
CA LEU A 197 5.69 4.15 -6.65
C LEU A 197 4.60 3.09 -6.89
N GLY A 198 4.78 1.90 -6.31
CA GLY A 198 3.82 0.81 -6.44
C GLY A 198 2.45 1.16 -5.85
N ILE A 199 2.43 1.76 -4.66
CA ILE A 199 1.20 2.26 -4.03
C ILE A 199 0.51 3.28 -4.94
N GLY A 200 1.27 4.24 -5.46
CA GLY A 200 0.74 5.30 -6.32
C GLY A 200 0.17 4.77 -7.63
N LYS A 201 0.86 3.83 -8.30
CA LYS A 201 0.37 3.20 -9.52
C LYS A 201 -0.96 2.49 -9.29
N TYR A 202 -1.07 1.71 -8.22
CA TYR A 202 -2.32 1.01 -7.89
C TYR A 202 -3.49 1.99 -7.70
N PHE A 203 -3.30 3.06 -6.94
CA PHE A 203 -4.34 4.05 -6.71
C PHE A 203 -4.71 4.83 -7.99
N PHE A 204 -3.71 5.20 -8.80
CA PHE A 204 -3.95 5.86 -10.09
C PHE A 204 -4.77 4.96 -11.02
N GLU A 205 -4.42 3.69 -11.17
CA GLU A 205 -5.13 2.71 -11.99
C GLU A 205 -6.60 2.53 -11.55
N LEU A 206 -6.85 2.49 -10.23
CA LEU A 206 -8.22 2.41 -9.72
C LEU A 206 -9.07 3.63 -10.06
N GLY A 207 -8.47 4.81 -10.09
CA GLY A 207 -9.18 6.03 -10.45
C GLY A 207 -9.33 6.22 -11.94
N ALA A 208 -8.28 5.93 -12.69
CA ALA A 208 -8.23 6.16 -14.14
C ALA A 208 -8.97 5.09 -14.95
N GLY A 209 -9.05 3.84 -14.45
CA GLY A 209 -9.42 2.67 -15.24
C GLY A 209 -8.27 2.20 -16.12
N LYS A 210 -7.81 0.96 -15.94
CA LYS A 210 -6.65 0.42 -16.67
C LYS A 210 -6.82 0.40 -18.19
N GLU A 211 -8.03 0.31 -18.66
CA GLU A 211 -8.43 0.28 -20.07
C GLU A 211 -8.24 1.64 -20.79
N ASN A 212 -8.08 2.72 -20.03
CA ASN A 212 -8.04 4.08 -20.60
C ASN A 212 -6.63 4.55 -20.95
N PHE A 213 -5.59 3.85 -20.50
CA PHE A 213 -4.21 4.31 -20.69
C PHE A 213 -3.20 3.16 -20.73
N GLU A 214 -2.00 3.51 -21.15
CA GLU A 214 -0.83 2.65 -21.15
C GLU A 214 0.32 3.27 -20.33
N TRP A 215 0.99 2.47 -19.51
CA TRP A 215 2.21 2.91 -18.85
C TRP A 215 3.33 3.13 -19.85
N SER A 216 3.96 4.28 -19.80
CA SER A 216 5.09 4.64 -20.67
C SER A 216 6.37 4.81 -19.84
N SER A 217 7.49 4.29 -20.36
CA SER A 217 8.82 4.56 -19.82
C SER A 217 9.42 5.90 -20.28
N TYR A 218 8.82 6.53 -21.28
CA TYR A 218 9.31 7.80 -21.83
C TYR A 218 8.87 8.99 -20.97
N ASP A 219 9.79 9.96 -20.76
CA ASP A 219 9.41 11.29 -20.31
C ASP A 219 8.59 11.95 -21.39
N THR A 220 7.35 12.26 -21.11
CA THR A 220 6.56 13.20 -21.89
C THR A 220 7.03 14.60 -21.47
N ASN A 221 8.17 15.04 -22.08
CA ASN A 221 8.66 16.41 -21.94
C ASN A 221 7.72 17.41 -22.61
#